data_3e952d960730f856d82498bdff40e1d5
#
_entry.id   3e952d960730f856d82498bdff40e1d5
#
_cell.length_a   1.000
_cell.length_b   1.000
_cell.length_c   1.000
_cell.angle_alpha   90.00
_cell.angle_beta   90.00
_cell.angle_gamma   90.00
#
_symmetry.space_group_name_H-M   'P 1'
#
loop_
_entity.id
_entity.type
_entity.pdbx_description
1 polymer ?
#
loop_
_entity_poly.entity_id
_entity_poly.type
_entity_poly.pdbx_seq_one_letter_code
_entity_poly.pdbx_strand_id
1 'polypeptide(L)'
;MTPFRYVAYTPEGRRRRGVVLADDAADASARLAAQGLMAGELVAEGGARAGRAGRIDRAGLAVFTRQVAVLLGAGLPVEGALGAVQGALGGRGARLAAGARAGLLEGQPLAAALAQAAPGLPGWYLAAVAAGEKAAALPAVFEALAAHLERAEGERGALAGALAYPAFVVAVALVVCGVLMTTVAPEIAAVFEGTGRPLPPLTRALLDATGWVVAHWPWLAAGLAGVAGLAVLAGRLPAWAARRDRLVLRLPLAGRLRRQAEGAAWLRTLALVLGARLPLTEAMDQAAGALRVADHAAAA
;
A
#
# COMPACT_ATOMS: atom_id res chain seq x y z
N MET A 1 32.75 3.86 2.61
CA MET A 1 32.22 5.24 2.76
C MET A 1 30.77 5.19 3.16
N THR A 2 30.44 5.65 4.34
CA THR A 2 29.09 5.67 4.92
C THR A 2 28.51 7.07 4.83
N PRO A 3 27.24 7.27 4.44
CA PRO A 3 26.61 8.58 4.47
C PRO A 3 26.33 9.00 5.93
N PHE A 4 26.81 10.17 6.31
CA PHE A 4 26.51 10.81 7.58
C PHE A 4 25.60 12.01 7.35
N ARG A 5 24.42 12.00 7.96
CA ARG A 5 23.58 13.19 8.02
C ARG A 5 24.12 14.13 9.06
N TYR A 6 24.34 15.37 8.69
CA TYR A 6 24.88 16.36 9.60
C TYR A 6 23.94 17.55 9.82
N VAL A 7 23.98 18.08 11.00
CA VAL A 7 23.57 19.43 11.34
C VAL A 7 24.84 20.19 11.70
N ALA A 8 25.23 21.14 10.86
CA ALA A 8 26.42 21.91 11.06
C ALA A 8 26.10 23.40 11.12
N TYR A 9 26.99 24.17 11.71
CA TYR A 9 26.89 25.63 11.84
C TYR A 9 28.03 26.29 11.08
N THR A 10 27.72 27.36 10.34
CA THR A 10 28.74 28.20 9.73
C THR A 10 29.39 29.08 10.82
N PRO A 11 30.55 29.69 10.57
CA PRO A 11 31.17 30.62 11.51
C PRO A 11 30.26 31.79 11.95
N GLU A 12 29.27 32.14 11.10
CA GLU A 12 28.25 33.16 11.35
C GLU A 12 27.05 32.62 12.16
N GLY A 13 27.09 31.38 12.64
CA GLY A 13 26.02 30.73 13.43
C GLY A 13 24.83 30.27 12.63
N ARG A 14 24.86 30.24 11.29
CA ARG A 14 23.77 29.75 10.45
C ARG A 14 23.77 28.23 10.42
N ARG A 15 22.63 27.65 10.69
CA ARG A 15 22.41 26.20 10.68
C ARG A 15 22.35 25.68 9.25
N ARG A 16 23.18 24.70 8.89
CA ARG A 16 23.14 23.93 7.65
C ARG A 16 22.86 22.44 7.93
N ARG A 17 22.06 21.82 7.08
CA ARG A 17 21.80 20.39 7.10
C ARG A 17 22.18 19.79 5.76
N GLY A 18 22.77 18.60 5.78
CA GLY A 18 23.15 17.90 4.57
C GLY A 18 23.59 16.47 4.88
N VAL A 19 24.14 15.80 3.87
CA VAL A 19 24.73 14.47 3.99
C VAL A 19 26.17 14.55 3.48
N VAL A 20 27.11 13.98 4.24
CA VAL A 20 28.52 13.86 3.87
C VAL A 20 28.89 12.39 3.84
N LEU A 21 29.63 11.96 2.80
CA LEU A 21 30.15 10.60 2.70
C LEU A 21 31.51 10.54 3.41
N ALA A 22 31.63 9.64 4.38
CA ALA A 22 32.84 9.47 5.17
C ALA A 22 33.00 8.01 5.59
N ASP A 23 34.20 7.61 5.97
CA ASP A 23 34.45 6.24 6.43
C ASP A 23 34.02 6.04 7.89
N ASP A 24 34.17 7.09 8.70
CA ASP A 24 33.70 7.14 10.09
C ASP A 24 33.24 8.56 10.49
N ALA A 25 32.78 8.71 11.74
CA ALA A 25 32.30 9.99 12.26
C ALA A 25 33.44 11.03 12.40
N ALA A 26 34.68 10.58 12.60
CA ALA A 26 35.85 11.46 12.69
C ALA A 26 36.20 12.02 11.31
N ASP A 27 36.20 11.18 10.26
CA ASP A 27 36.41 11.60 8.87
C ASP A 27 35.28 12.55 8.41
N ALA A 28 34.01 12.22 8.79
CA ALA A 28 32.87 13.10 8.51
C ALA A 28 33.05 14.50 9.11
N SER A 29 33.50 14.59 10.39
CA SER A 29 33.73 15.85 11.04
C SER A 29 34.92 16.62 10.44
N ALA A 30 35.99 15.93 10.04
CA ALA A 30 37.15 16.53 9.38
C ALA A 30 36.77 17.13 8.01
N ARG A 31 35.97 16.43 7.21
CA ARG A 31 35.48 16.92 5.90
C ARG A 31 34.57 18.13 6.04
N LEU A 32 33.72 18.16 7.07
CA LEU A 32 32.87 19.31 7.36
C LEU A 32 33.71 20.52 7.83
N ALA A 33 34.71 20.29 8.68
CA ALA A 33 35.65 21.33 9.12
C ALA A 33 36.45 21.91 7.94
N ALA A 34 36.88 21.08 6.98
CA ALA A 34 37.53 21.51 5.74
C ALA A 34 36.61 22.39 4.87
N GLN A 35 35.29 22.27 5.01
CA GLN A 35 34.30 23.13 4.35
C GLN A 35 33.89 24.36 5.18
N GLY A 36 34.59 24.62 6.28
CA GLY A 36 34.27 25.73 7.17
C GLY A 36 33.00 25.55 8.00
N LEU A 37 32.54 24.30 8.17
CA LEU A 37 31.33 23.99 8.90
C LEU A 37 31.67 23.31 10.24
N MET A 38 31.14 23.82 11.32
CA MET A 38 31.23 23.16 12.63
C MET A 38 30.16 22.11 12.77
N ALA A 39 30.55 20.85 12.88
CA ALA A 39 29.62 19.74 13.09
C ALA A 39 28.96 19.83 14.48
N GLY A 40 27.65 20.05 14.52
CA GLY A 40 26.87 20.06 15.75
C GLY A 40 26.27 18.68 16.07
N GLU A 41 25.73 18.00 15.08
CA GLU A 41 25.17 16.66 15.21
C GLU A 41 25.53 15.84 13.97
N LEU A 42 26.11 14.67 14.17
CA LEU A 42 26.47 13.72 13.13
C LEU A 42 25.74 12.41 13.41
N VAL A 43 24.86 12.03 12.50
CA VAL A 43 24.14 10.74 12.57
C VAL A 43 24.55 9.91 11.36
N ALA A 44 25.24 8.79 11.60
CA ALA A 44 25.58 7.86 10.55
C ALA A 44 24.29 7.31 9.91
N GLU A 45 24.04 7.62 8.65
CA GLU A 45 22.94 7.02 7.89
C GLU A 45 23.24 5.58 7.45
N GLY A 46 24.48 5.13 7.62
CA GLY A 46 24.94 3.80 7.25
C GLY A 46 25.06 2.78 8.39
N GLY A 47 24.70 3.17 9.61
CA GLY A 47 24.60 2.26 10.76
C GLY A 47 23.15 1.95 11.15
N ALA A 48 22.16 2.54 10.50
CA ALA A 48 20.83 1.97 10.52
C ALA A 48 20.94 0.64 9.76
N ARG A 49 20.93 -0.50 10.47
CA ARG A 49 20.38 -1.74 9.97
C ARG A 49 19.32 -1.32 8.99
N ALA A 50 19.43 -1.70 7.69
CA ALA A 50 18.45 -1.35 6.68
C ALA A 50 17.08 -1.62 7.29
N GLY A 51 16.51 -0.56 7.87
CA GLY A 51 15.32 -0.69 8.70
C GLY A 51 14.28 -1.13 7.72
N ARG A 52 13.80 -2.37 7.89
CA ARG A 52 12.81 -2.99 7.01
C ARG A 52 11.88 -1.89 6.55
N ALA A 53 11.89 -1.59 5.26
CA ALA A 53 11.00 -0.60 4.70
C ALA A 53 9.60 -1.12 5.04
N GLY A 54 8.94 -0.57 6.04
CA GLY A 54 7.64 -1.06 6.47
C GLY A 54 6.77 -1.30 5.22
N ARG A 55 5.61 -1.90 5.38
CA ARG A 55 4.73 -2.25 4.25
C ARG A 55 4.62 -1.08 3.27
N ILE A 56 5.25 -1.22 2.08
CA ILE A 56 5.15 -0.23 1.01
C ILE A 56 3.70 -0.26 0.50
N ASP A 57 3.12 0.90 0.28
CA ASP A 57 1.81 1.01 -0.36
C ASP A 57 1.90 0.66 -1.86
N ARG A 58 0.78 0.34 -2.47
CA ARG A 58 0.76 -0.13 -3.85
C ARG A 58 1.20 0.93 -4.84
N ALA A 59 0.77 2.18 -4.64
CA ALA A 59 1.19 3.30 -5.47
C ALA A 59 2.71 3.51 -5.38
N GLY A 60 3.28 3.47 -4.18
CA GLY A 60 4.72 3.55 -3.99
C GLY A 60 5.48 2.39 -4.62
N LEU A 61 4.91 1.17 -4.59
CA LEU A 61 5.49 0.01 -5.29
C LEU A 61 5.44 0.18 -6.81
N ALA A 62 4.34 0.71 -7.37
CA ALA A 62 4.23 0.98 -8.79
C ALA A 62 5.30 1.99 -9.27
N VAL A 63 5.45 3.10 -8.52
CA VAL A 63 6.47 4.11 -8.83
C VAL A 63 7.88 3.53 -8.72
N PHE A 64 8.19 2.80 -7.65
CA PHE A 64 9.48 2.12 -7.48
C PHE A 64 9.77 1.18 -8.66
N THR A 65 8.81 0.31 -9.00
CA THR A 65 8.96 -0.67 -10.06
C THR A 65 9.15 -0.01 -11.43
N ARG A 66 8.40 1.07 -11.71
CA ARG A 66 8.54 1.84 -12.96
C ARG A 66 9.92 2.47 -13.08
N GLN A 67 10.42 3.09 -12.02
CA GLN A 67 11.75 3.71 -12.06
C GLN A 67 12.85 2.66 -12.26
N VAL A 68 12.78 1.53 -11.55
CA VAL A 68 13.72 0.43 -11.77
C VAL A 68 13.61 -0.09 -13.22
N ALA A 69 12.40 -0.30 -13.75
CA ALA A 69 12.18 -0.76 -15.12
C ALA A 69 12.84 0.15 -16.16
N VAL A 70 12.63 1.46 -16.04
CA VAL A 70 13.22 2.44 -16.95
C VAL A 70 14.74 2.41 -16.92
N LEU A 71 15.34 2.35 -15.75
CA LEU A 71 16.80 2.34 -15.59
C LEU A 71 17.43 1.04 -16.10
N LEU A 72 16.80 -0.10 -15.83
CA LEU A 72 17.23 -1.39 -16.37
C LEU A 72 17.05 -1.46 -17.90
N GLY A 73 15.96 -0.91 -18.42
CA GLY A 73 15.72 -0.78 -19.86
C GLY A 73 16.73 0.13 -20.56
N ALA A 74 17.28 1.12 -19.85
CA ALA A 74 18.38 1.96 -20.31
C ALA A 74 19.77 1.27 -20.22
N GLY A 75 19.82 0.00 -19.78
CA GLY A 75 21.06 -0.77 -19.70
C GLY A 75 21.86 -0.56 -18.41
N LEU A 76 21.32 0.11 -17.39
CA LEU A 76 22.02 0.21 -16.11
C LEU A 76 22.06 -1.16 -15.41
N PRO A 77 23.18 -1.51 -14.76
CA PRO A 77 23.21 -2.68 -13.91
C PRO A 77 22.24 -2.53 -12.73
N VAL A 78 21.74 -3.65 -12.21
CA VAL A 78 20.69 -3.66 -11.17
C VAL A 78 21.09 -2.83 -9.95
N GLU A 79 22.35 -2.95 -9.50
CA GLU A 79 22.89 -2.19 -8.38
C GLU A 79 22.85 -0.68 -8.65
N GLY A 80 23.28 -0.26 -9.83
CA GLY A 80 23.26 1.15 -10.24
C GLY A 80 21.84 1.71 -10.34
N ALA A 81 20.90 0.90 -10.90
CA ALA A 81 19.50 1.25 -10.98
C ALA A 81 18.89 1.46 -9.58
N LEU A 82 19.13 0.54 -8.64
CA LEU A 82 18.66 0.67 -7.26
C LEU A 82 19.30 1.88 -6.56
N GLY A 83 20.58 2.16 -6.80
CA GLY A 83 21.26 3.34 -6.27
C GLY A 83 20.64 4.65 -6.76
N ALA A 84 20.32 4.74 -8.05
CA ALA A 84 19.65 5.90 -8.64
C ALA A 84 18.22 6.07 -8.08
N VAL A 85 17.45 4.98 -7.98
CA VAL A 85 16.10 4.99 -7.41
C VAL A 85 16.12 5.40 -5.93
N GLN A 86 17.12 4.96 -5.16
CA GLN A 86 17.31 5.37 -3.77
C GLN A 86 17.49 6.89 -3.65
N GLY A 87 18.23 7.50 -4.56
CA GLY A 87 18.45 8.94 -4.59
C GLY A 87 17.25 9.76 -5.07
N ALA A 88 16.46 9.19 -5.99
CA ALA A 88 15.31 9.85 -6.60
C ALA A 88 14.03 9.75 -5.75
N LEU A 89 13.81 8.64 -5.07
CA LEU A 89 12.62 8.41 -4.24
C LEU A 89 12.85 8.89 -2.81
N GLY A 90 11.77 9.27 -2.15
CA GLY A 90 11.74 9.53 -0.71
C GLY A 90 11.12 8.36 0.10
N GLY A 91 11.22 8.45 1.41
CA GLY A 91 10.45 7.63 2.34
C GLY A 91 10.66 6.12 2.20
N ARG A 92 9.57 5.38 1.94
CA ARG A 92 9.58 3.91 1.90
C ARG A 92 10.22 3.34 0.62
N GLY A 93 10.06 4.03 -0.51
CA GLY A 93 10.66 3.63 -1.78
C GLY A 93 12.19 3.68 -1.73
N ALA A 94 12.75 4.76 -1.18
CA ALA A 94 14.19 4.90 -0.98
C ALA A 94 14.75 3.80 -0.05
N ARG A 95 14.02 3.48 1.03
CA ARG A 95 14.45 2.41 1.96
C ARG A 95 14.39 1.03 1.31
N LEU A 96 13.38 0.77 0.48
CA LEU A 96 13.30 -0.47 -0.30
C LEU A 96 14.50 -0.61 -1.24
N ALA A 97 14.79 0.46 -2.00
CA ALA A 97 15.93 0.48 -2.92
C ALA A 97 17.27 0.29 -2.17
N ALA A 98 17.45 1.00 -1.06
CA ALA A 98 18.66 0.88 -0.23
C ALA A 98 18.84 -0.51 0.36
N GLY A 99 17.76 -1.12 0.90
CA GLY A 99 17.80 -2.45 1.46
C GLY A 99 18.07 -3.54 0.41
N ALA A 100 17.41 -3.44 -0.75
CA ALA A 100 17.63 -4.35 -1.86
C ALA A 100 19.07 -4.24 -2.41
N ARG A 101 19.59 -3.01 -2.53
CA ARG A 101 20.98 -2.78 -2.94
C ARG A 101 21.99 -3.36 -1.95
N ALA A 102 21.76 -3.19 -0.66
CA ALA A 102 22.62 -3.75 0.37
C ALA A 102 22.67 -5.30 0.28
N GLY A 103 21.51 -5.96 0.13
CA GLY A 103 21.45 -7.41 -0.05
C GLY A 103 22.18 -7.89 -1.32
N LEU A 104 22.10 -7.17 -2.43
CA LEU A 104 22.86 -7.48 -3.65
C LEU A 104 24.36 -7.37 -3.43
N LEU A 105 24.83 -6.35 -2.71
CA LEU A 105 26.26 -6.18 -2.37
C LEU A 105 26.77 -7.30 -1.44
N GLU A 106 25.88 -7.91 -0.65
CA GLU A 106 26.15 -9.12 0.15
C GLU A 106 26.08 -10.42 -0.67
N GLY A 107 25.83 -10.33 -1.98
CA GLY A 107 25.73 -11.48 -2.87
C GLY A 107 24.40 -12.22 -2.84
N GLN A 108 23.36 -11.62 -2.24
CA GLN A 108 22.02 -12.23 -2.23
C GLN A 108 21.34 -12.06 -3.58
N PRO A 109 20.48 -13.03 -4.01
CA PRO A 109 19.60 -12.85 -5.15
C PRO A 109 18.68 -11.65 -4.96
N LEU A 110 18.37 -10.91 -6.05
CA LEU A 110 17.54 -9.70 -6.00
C LEU A 110 16.17 -9.93 -5.35
N ALA A 111 15.52 -11.06 -5.67
CA ALA A 111 14.24 -11.41 -5.07
C ALA A 111 14.33 -11.58 -3.55
N ALA A 112 15.40 -12.20 -3.04
CA ALA A 112 15.64 -12.36 -1.60
C ALA A 112 15.94 -11.02 -0.92
N ALA A 113 16.78 -10.19 -1.55
CA ALA A 113 17.12 -8.85 -1.07
C ALA A 113 15.88 -7.95 -0.96
N LEU A 114 14.99 -7.98 -1.97
CA LEU A 114 13.70 -7.28 -1.94
C LEU A 114 12.77 -7.80 -0.84
N ALA A 115 12.68 -9.12 -0.64
CA ALA A 115 11.86 -9.72 0.41
C ALA A 115 12.33 -9.33 1.81
N GLN A 116 13.64 -9.25 2.03
CA GLN A 116 14.21 -8.78 3.30
C GLN A 116 13.99 -7.29 3.52
N ALA A 117 14.18 -6.47 2.48
CA ALA A 117 14.00 -5.02 2.54
C ALA A 117 12.53 -4.64 2.81
N ALA A 118 11.56 -5.37 2.24
CA ALA A 118 10.14 -5.15 2.44
C ALA A 118 9.37 -6.47 2.61
N PRO A 119 9.24 -7.00 3.83
CA PRO A 119 8.55 -8.28 4.09
C PRO A 119 7.05 -8.30 3.71
N GLY A 120 6.50 -7.17 3.31
CA GLY A 120 5.10 -7.05 2.85
C GLY A 120 4.92 -7.07 1.33
N LEU A 121 5.95 -7.34 0.55
CA LEU A 121 5.84 -7.49 -0.90
C LEU A 121 5.00 -8.71 -1.27
N PRO A 122 4.16 -8.62 -2.33
CA PRO A 122 3.38 -9.75 -2.79
C PRO A 122 4.27 -10.91 -3.26
N GLY A 123 3.89 -12.16 -2.94
CA GLY A 123 4.63 -13.35 -3.35
C GLY A 123 4.80 -13.45 -4.88
N TRP A 124 3.74 -13.13 -5.65
CA TRP A 124 3.79 -13.11 -7.11
C TRP A 124 4.83 -12.10 -7.67
N TYR A 125 5.03 -10.98 -7.00
CA TYR A 125 6.03 -9.98 -7.39
C TYR A 125 7.44 -10.54 -7.22
N LEU A 126 7.72 -11.13 -6.06
CA LEU A 126 9.02 -11.75 -5.76
C LEU A 126 9.31 -12.96 -6.67
N ALA A 127 8.30 -13.77 -6.96
CA ALA A 127 8.40 -14.89 -7.88
C ALA A 127 8.75 -14.44 -9.31
N ALA A 128 8.09 -13.37 -9.80
CA ALA A 128 8.39 -12.80 -11.11
C ALA A 128 9.83 -12.25 -11.18
N VAL A 129 10.28 -11.55 -10.13
CA VAL A 129 11.66 -11.04 -10.07
C VAL A 129 12.66 -12.19 -10.04
N ALA A 130 12.43 -13.24 -9.25
CA ALA A 130 13.31 -14.42 -9.19
C ALA A 130 13.39 -15.14 -10.54
N ALA A 131 12.26 -15.25 -11.26
CA ALA A 131 12.22 -15.79 -12.61
C ALA A 131 13.04 -14.95 -13.60
N GLY A 132 12.83 -13.63 -13.55
CA GLY A 132 13.58 -12.71 -14.42
C GLY A 132 15.07 -12.68 -14.15
N GLU A 133 15.48 -12.86 -12.90
CA GLU A 133 16.89 -12.96 -12.52
C GLU A 133 17.53 -14.22 -13.08
N LYS A 134 16.89 -15.39 -12.92
CA LYS A 134 17.35 -16.66 -13.49
C LYS A 134 17.42 -16.65 -15.02
N ALA A 135 16.45 -15.98 -15.68
CA ALA A 135 16.40 -15.88 -17.14
C ALA A 135 17.28 -14.76 -17.71
N ALA A 136 18.02 -14.02 -16.89
CA ALA A 136 18.72 -12.79 -17.28
C ALA A 136 17.83 -11.78 -18.04
N ALA A 137 16.53 -11.73 -17.72
CA ALA A 137 15.50 -10.94 -18.38
C ALA A 137 14.85 -9.89 -17.44
N LEU A 138 15.58 -9.43 -16.42
CA LEU A 138 15.09 -8.45 -15.44
C LEU A 138 14.47 -7.19 -16.07
N PRO A 139 15.04 -6.57 -17.12
CA PRO A 139 14.44 -5.39 -17.73
C PRO A 139 13.01 -5.65 -18.23
N ALA A 140 12.79 -6.75 -18.93
CA ALA A 140 11.49 -7.13 -19.46
C ALA A 140 10.48 -7.44 -18.35
N VAL A 141 10.95 -8.15 -17.29
CA VAL A 141 10.11 -8.49 -16.13
C VAL A 141 9.71 -7.24 -15.36
N PHE A 142 10.64 -6.33 -15.08
CA PHE A 142 10.31 -5.08 -14.38
C PHE A 142 9.38 -4.19 -15.20
N GLU A 143 9.53 -4.13 -16.52
CA GLU A 143 8.59 -3.42 -17.40
C GLU A 143 7.17 -4.01 -17.32
N ALA A 144 7.05 -5.34 -17.38
CA ALA A 144 5.77 -6.02 -17.26
C ALA A 144 5.13 -5.83 -15.87
N LEU A 145 5.93 -5.89 -14.80
CA LEU A 145 5.50 -5.63 -13.43
C LEU A 145 5.02 -4.18 -13.26
N ALA A 146 5.76 -3.21 -13.79
CA ALA A 146 5.39 -1.80 -13.75
C ALA A 146 4.06 -1.56 -14.46
N ALA A 147 3.92 -2.04 -15.70
CA ALA A 147 2.69 -1.93 -16.47
C ALA A 147 1.49 -2.60 -15.76
N HIS A 148 1.71 -3.73 -15.07
CA HIS A 148 0.66 -4.39 -14.29
C HIS A 148 0.22 -3.55 -13.08
N LEU A 149 1.18 -3.04 -12.31
CA LEU A 149 0.89 -2.23 -11.12
C LEU A 149 0.19 -0.91 -11.48
N GLU A 150 0.62 -0.25 -12.54
CA GLU A 150 0.03 1.00 -13.03
C GLU A 150 -1.42 0.80 -13.50
N ARG A 151 -1.69 -0.27 -14.27
CA ARG A 151 -3.07 -0.60 -14.68
C ARG A 151 -3.95 -0.87 -13.47
N ALA A 152 -3.46 -1.64 -12.49
CA ALA A 152 -4.22 -1.94 -11.29
C ALA A 152 -4.52 -0.70 -10.43
N GLU A 153 -3.63 0.28 -10.40
CA GLU A 153 -3.87 1.57 -9.73
C GLU A 153 -4.83 2.45 -10.55
N GLY A 154 -4.70 2.48 -11.88
CA GLY A 154 -5.62 3.20 -12.77
C GLY A 154 -7.05 2.69 -12.68
N GLU A 155 -7.26 1.37 -12.68
CA GLU A 155 -8.58 0.74 -12.52
C GLU A 155 -9.24 1.12 -11.19
N ARG A 156 -8.47 1.22 -10.10
CA ARG A 156 -8.97 1.67 -8.79
C ARG A 156 -9.34 3.13 -8.78
N GLY A 157 -8.50 3.97 -9.37
CA GLY A 157 -8.79 5.39 -9.52
C GLY A 157 -10.09 5.61 -10.30
N ALA A 158 -10.26 4.89 -11.41
CA ALA A 158 -11.46 4.93 -12.23
C ALA A 158 -12.71 4.46 -11.45
N LEU A 159 -12.59 3.35 -10.68
CA LEU A 159 -13.70 2.86 -9.86
C LEU A 159 -14.06 3.83 -8.74
N ALA A 160 -13.08 4.40 -8.05
CA ALA A 160 -13.30 5.40 -7.01
C ALA A 160 -13.97 6.67 -7.59
N GLY A 161 -13.54 7.12 -8.77
CA GLY A 161 -14.16 8.23 -9.49
C GLY A 161 -15.60 7.94 -9.90
N ALA A 162 -15.85 6.74 -10.42
CA ALA A 162 -17.20 6.33 -10.82
C ALA A 162 -18.18 6.23 -9.63
N LEU A 163 -17.69 5.85 -8.44
CA LEU A 163 -18.50 5.76 -7.23
C LEU A 163 -18.69 7.11 -6.51
N ALA A 164 -17.87 8.12 -6.82
CA ALA A 164 -17.94 9.42 -6.17
C ALA A 164 -19.30 10.12 -6.40
N TYR A 165 -19.81 10.10 -7.65
CA TYR A 165 -21.09 10.69 -7.98
C TYR A 165 -22.29 10.00 -7.29
N PRO A 166 -22.47 8.68 -7.36
CA PRO A 166 -23.51 7.98 -6.59
C PRO A 166 -23.42 8.24 -5.09
N ALA A 167 -22.20 8.22 -4.52
CA ALA A 167 -22.01 8.50 -3.10
C ALA A 167 -22.44 9.92 -2.73
N PHE A 168 -22.12 10.91 -3.56
CA PHE A 168 -22.53 12.29 -3.36
C PHE A 168 -24.06 12.44 -3.42
N VAL A 169 -24.71 11.85 -4.42
CA VAL A 169 -26.18 11.91 -4.56
C VAL A 169 -26.86 11.26 -3.36
N VAL A 170 -26.41 10.09 -2.93
CA VAL A 170 -26.95 9.42 -1.74
C VAL A 170 -26.73 10.28 -0.48
N ALA A 171 -25.56 10.88 -0.32
CA ALA A 171 -25.27 11.73 0.83
C ALA A 171 -26.22 12.96 0.87
N VAL A 172 -26.41 13.64 -0.26
CA VAL A 172 -27.34 14.77 -0.36
C VAL A 172 -28.78 14.33 -0.07
N ALA A 173 -29.22 13.21 -0.66
CA ALA A 173 -30.55 12.68 -0.41
C ALA A 173 -30.78 12.35 1.07
N LEU A 174 -29.81 11.73 1.73
CA LEU A 174 -29.88 11.44 3.16
C LEU A 174 -29.95 12.71 4.02
N VAL A 175 -29.18 13.74 3.66
CA VAL A 175 -29.25 15.05 4.36
C VAL A 175 -30.61 15.67 4.19
N VAL A 176 -31.14 15.76 2.96
CA VAL A 176 -32.47 16.35 2.69
C VAL A 176 -33.58 15.56 3.40
N CYS A 177 -33.55 14.22 3.29
CA CYS A 177 -34.51 13.37 4.01
C CYS A 177 -34.40 13.56 5.53
N GLY A 178 -33.19 13.64 6.07
CA GLY A 178 -32.93 13.87 7.48
C GLY A 178 -33.51 15.18 7.96
N VAL A 179 -33.28 16.26 7.21
CA VAL A 179 -33.88 17.59 7.52
C VAL A 179 -35.42 17.54 7.47
N LEU A 180 -36.00 16.98 6.42
CA LEU A 180 -37.45 16.85 6.31
C LEU A 180 -38.06 16.04 7.45
N MET A 181 -37.40 14.94 7.84
CA MET A 181 -37.90 14.07 8.92
C MET A 181 -37.73 14.69 10.32
N THR A 182 -36.73 15.56 10.51
CA THR A 182 -36.51 16.20 11.82
C THR A 182 -37.26 17.53 11.99
N THR A 183 -37.59 18.21 10.89
CA THR A 183 -38.27 19.53 10.94
C THR A 183 -39.73 19.46 10.49
N VAL A 184 -39.97 18.98 9.27
CA VAL A 184 -41.31 19.04 8.64
C VAL A 184 -42.23 17.93 9.14
N ALA A 185 -41.72 16.72 9.31
CA ALA A 185 -42.55 15.58 9.69
C ALA A 185 -43.16 15.72 11.10
N PRO A 186 -42.48 16.27 12.14
CA PRO A 186 -43.10 16.56 13.44
C PRO A 186 -44.21 17.67 13.37
N GLU A 187 -44.00 18.68 12.52
CA GLU A 187 -45.02 19.74 12.35
C GLU A 187 -46.32 19.18 11.75
N ILE A 188 -46.19 18.31 10.74
CA ILE A 188 -47.37 17.62 10.16
C ILE A 188 -48.03 16.73 11.22
N ALA A 189 -47.24 15.99 12.02
CA ALA A 189 -47.77 15.14 13.09
C ALA A 189 -48.56 15.95 14.11
N ALA A 190 -48.07 17.12 14.53
CA ALA A 190 -48.75 17.99 15.48
C ALA A 190 -50.12 18.52 14.95
N VAL A 191 -50.23 18.79 13.63
CA VAL A 191 -51.51 19.19 13.01
C VAL A 191 -52.53 18.05 13.07
N PHE A 192 -52.12 16.80 12.86
CA PHE A 192 -53.00 15.61 12.96
C PHE A 192 -53.49 15.41 14.40
N GLU A 193 -52.57 15.52 15.37
CA GLU A 193 -52.93 15.43 16.80
C GLU A 193 -53.92 16.52 17.22
N GLY A 194 -53.72 17.74 16.75
CA GLY A 194 -54.64 18.89 17.01
C GLY A 194 -56.03 18.69 16.42
N THR A 195 -56.20 17.86 15.39
CA THR A 195 -57.50 17.54 14.78
C THR A 195 -58.18 16.31 15.39
N GLY A 196 -57.53 15.66 16.40
CA GLY A 196 -58.05 14.46 17.06
C GLY A 196 -58.04 13.20 16.18
N ARG A 197 -57.33 13.21 15.04
CA ARG A 197 -57.20 12.08 14.13
C ARG A 197 -55.95 11.31 14.42
N PRO A 198 -55.98 9.96 14.52
CA PRO A 198 -54.80 9.17 14.71
C PRO A 198 -53.90 9.24 13.48
N LEU A 199 -52.58 9.37 13.68
CA LEU A 199 -51.62 9.30 12.60
C LEU A 199 -51.65 7.93 11.92
N PRO A 200 -51.47 7.85 10.58
CA PRO A 200 -51.32 6.62 9.87
C PRO A 200 -50.15 5.79 10.47
N PRO A 201 -50.29 4.46 10.59
CA PRO A 201 -49.32 3.62 11.29
C PRO A 201 -47.93 3.67 10.64
N LEU A 202 -47.86 3.86 9.33
CA LEU A 202 -46.59 4.00 8.60
C LEU A 202 -45.86 5.31 8.97
N THR A 203 -46.63 6.43 9.06
CA THR A 203 -46.05 7.74 9.45
C THR A 203 -45.54 7.72 10.87
N ARG A 204 -46.29 7.09 11.80
CA ARG A 204 -45.84 6.91 13.18
C ARG A 204 -44.54 6.08 13.27
N ALA A 205 -44.49 4.93 12.59
CA ALA A 205 -43.31 4.09 12.56
C ALA A 205 -42.06 4.82 11.98
N LEU A 206 -42.27 5.66 10.98
CA LEU A 206 -41.20 6.45 10.37
C LEU A 206 -40.68 7.54 11.33
N LEU A 207 -41.58 8.23 12.03
CA LEU A 207 -41.22 9.24 13.04
C LEU A 207 -40.46 8.61 14.22
N ASP A 208 -40.95 7.47 14.72
CA ASP A 208 -40.34 6.73 15.81
C ASP A 208 -38.93 6.26 15.40
N ALA A 209 -38.76 5.72 14.19
CA ALA A 209 -37.48 5.32 13.66
C ALA A 209 -36.53 6.51 13.53
N THR A 210 -36.99 7.64 13.02
CA THR A 210 -36.17 8.85 12.88
C THR A 210 -35.77 9.41 14.25
N GLY A 211 -36.72 9.49 15.18
CA GLY A 211 -36.43 9.90 16.56
C GLY A 211 -35.38 9.01 17.24
N TRP A 212 -35.51 7.71 17.03
CA TRP A 212 -34.52 6.74 17.55
C TRP A 212 -33.12 6.97 16.96
N VAL A 213 -33.01 7.17 15.64
CA VAL A 213 -31.73 7.45 14.95
C VAL A 213 -31.14 8.76 15.45
N VAL A 214 -31.94 9.83 15.56
CA VAL A 214 -31.49 11.14 16.07
C VAL A 214 -31.05 11.04 17.52
N ALA A 215 -31.76 10.30 18.37
CA ALA A 215 -31.37 10.10 19.76
C ALA A 215 -30.09 9.27 19.93
N HIS A 216 -29.84 8.33 19.02
CA HIS A 216 -28.74 7.38 19.13
C HIS A 216 -27.61 7.61 18.12
N TRP A 217 -27.63 8.71 17.33
CA TRP A 217 -26.63 8.98 16.31
C TRP A 217 -25.17 8.98 16.85
N PRO A 218 -24.85 9.48 18.07
CA PRO A 218 -23.47 9.44 18.55
C PRO A 218 -23.01 8.00 18.78
N TRP A 219 -23.90 7.14 19.27
CA TRP A 219 -23.62 5.71 19.49
C TRP A 219 -23.47 4.95 18.17
N LEU A 220 -24.31 5.30 17.16
CA LEU A 220 -24.21 4.76 15.81
C LEU A 220 -22.89 5.17 15.14
N ALA A 221 -22.53 6.46 15.27
CA ALA A 221 -21.26 6.96 14.75
C ALA A 221 -20.06 6.33 15.46
N ALA A 222 -20.10 6.22 16.80
CA ALA A 222 -19.06 5.56 17.59
C ALA A 222 -18.94 4.06 17.24
N GLY A 223 -20.07 3.39 17.06
CA GLY A 223 -20.10 1.98 16.65
C GLY A 223 -19.49 1.79 15.26
N LEU A 224 -19.87 2.63 14.30
CA LEU A 224 -19.31 2.59 12.93
C LEU A 224 -17.81 2.90 12.93
N ALA A 225 -17.39 3.93 13.67
CA ALA A 225 -15.97 4.26 13.84
C ALA A 225 -15.20 3.14 14.54
N GLY A 226 -15.82 2.50 15.55
CA GLY A 226 -15.27 1.33 16.23
C GLY A 226 -15.07 0.13 15.30
N VAL A 227 -16.08 -0.19 14.49
CA VAL A 227 -15.99 -1.27 13.49
C VAL A 227 -14.94 -0.95 12.43
N ALA A 228 -14.90 0.28 11.92
CA ALA A 228 -13.88 0.72 10.96
C ALA A 228 -12.47 0.67 11.58
N GLY A 229 -12.30 1.15 12.81
CA GLY A 229 -11.05 1.08 13.56
C GLY A 229 -10.59 -0.36 13.80
N LEU A 230 -11.53 -1.23 14.21
CA LEU A 230 -11.25 -2.66 14.41
C LEU A 230 -10.88 -3.35 13.09
N ALA A 231 -11.54 -3.02 11.98
CA ALA A 231 -11.21 -3.54 10.66
C ALA A 231 -9.80 -3.11 10.20
N VAL A 232 -9.42 -1.86 10.45
CA VAL A 232 -8.07 -1.34 10.16
C VAL A 232 -7.03 -2.02 11.05
N LEU A 233 -7.30 -2.15 12.36
CA LEU A 233 -6.41 -2.78 13.33
C LEU A 233 -6.24 -4.28 13.04
N ALA A 234 -7.35 -4.97 12.77
CA ALA A 234 -7.36 -6.37 12.36
C ALA A 234 -6.58 -6.62 11.06
N GLY A 235 -6.62 -5.66 10.12
CA GLY A 235 -5.82 -5.71 8.90
C GLY A 235 -4.30 -5.63 9.12
N ARG A 236 -3.87 -5.18 10.30
CA ARG A 236 -2.44 -5.08 10.68
C ARG A 236 -1.92 -6.34 11.38
N LEU A 237 -2.79 -7.18 11.93
CA LEU A 237 -2.43 -8.39 12.67
C LEU A 237 -2.42 -9.61 11.72
N PRO A 238 -1.27 -10.31 11.53
CA PRO A 238 -1.16 -11.42 10.59
C PRO A 238 -2.09 -12.61 10.94
N ALA A 239 -2.32 -12.86 12.21
CA ALA A 239 -3.23 -13.93 12.66
C ALA A 239 -4.71 -13.67 12.31
N TRP A 240 -5.13 -12.41 12.28
CA TRP A 240 -6.48 -12.02 11.88
C TRP A 240 -6.66 -11.99 10.36
N ALA A 241 -5.58 -11.73 9.61
CA ALA A 241 -5.61 -11.77 8.16
C ALA A 241 -6.04 -13.16 7.65
N ALA A 242 -5.47 -14.23 8.21
CA ALA A 242 -5.83 -15.60 7.86
C ALA A 242 -7.30 -15.97 8.21
N ARG A 243 -7.80 -15.50 9.36
CA ARG A 243 -9.21 -15.72 9.76
C ARG A 243 -10.18 -14.94 8.87
N ARG A 244 -9.87 -13.69 8.60
CA ARG A 244 -10.65 -12.84 7.68
C ARG A 244 -10.73 -13.45 6.29
N ASP A 245 -9.59 -13.95 5.79
CA ASP A 245 -9.50 -14.55 4.47
C ASP A 245 -10.41 -15.80 4.38
N ARG A 246 -10.45 -16.63 5.41
CA ARG A 246 -11.39 -17.79 5.49
C ARG A 246 -12.86 -17.34 5.59
N LEU A 247 -13.15 -16.26 6.32
CA LEU A 247 -14.52 -15.76 6.48
C LEU A 247 -15.04 -15.15 5.17
N VAL A 248 -14.21 -14.37 4.47
CA VAL A 248 -14.52 -13.76 3.17
C VAL A 248 -14.75 -14.83 2.10
N LEU A 249 -13.99 -15.94 2.14
CA LEU A 249 -14.18 -17.08 1.22
C LEU A 249 -15.50 -17.83 1.45
N ARG A 250 -16.10 -17.75 2.65
CA ARG A 250 -17.42 -18.35 2.95
C ARG A 250 -18.59 -17.50 2.43
N LEU A 251 -18.38 -16.22 2.15
CA LEU A 251 -19.43 -15.36 1.59
C LEU A 251 -19.64 -15.69 0.11
N PRO A 252 -20.89 -15.95 -0.34
CA PRO A 252 -21.17 -16.50 -1.67
C PRO A 252 -20.72 -15.59 -2.82
N LEU A 253 -20.80 -14.26 -2.67
CA LEU A 253 -20.34 -13.31 -3.68
C LEU A 253 -18.84 -12.98 -3.52
N ALA A 254 -18.40 -12.65 -2.30
CA ALA A 254 -17.03 -12.25 -2.04
C ALA A 254 -16.04 -13.41 -2.25
N GLY A 255 -16.43 -14.64 -1.92
CA GLY A 255 -15.63 -15.84 -2.16
C GLY A 255 -15.47 -16.17 -3.64
N ARG A 256 -16.51 -15.95 -4.47
CA ARG A 256 -16.40 -16.12 -5.93
C ARG A 256 -15.46 -15.10 -6.55
N LEU A 257 -15.65 -13.82 -6.24
CA LEU A 257 -14.80 -12.74 -6.72
C LEU A 257 -13.33 -12.94 -6.33
N ARG A 258 -13.08 -13.38 -5.09
CA ARG A 258 -11.73 -13.61 -4.61
C ARG A 258 -11.06 -14.79 -5.31
N ARG A 259 -11.75 -15.91 -5.50
CA ARG A 259 -11.24 -17.05 -6.28
C ARG A 259 -10.92 -16.68 -7.72
N GLN A 260 -11.78 -15.90 -8.36
CA GLN A 260 -11.53 -15.38 -9.71
C GLN A 260 -10.30 -14.45 -9.74
N ALA A 261 -10.15 -13.59 -8.74
CA ALA A 261 -9.00 -12.70 -8.63
C ALA A 261 -7.68 -13.46 -8.37
N GLU A 262 -7.71 -14.52 -7.56
CA GLU A 262 -6.54 -15.39 -7.32
C GLU A 262 -6.19 -16.21 -8.56
N GLY A 263 -7.19 -16.78 -9.24
CA GLY A 263 -6.98 -17.48 -10.52
C GLY A 263 -6.42 -16.56 -11.61
N ALA A 264 -6.94 -15.33 -11.70
CA ALA A 264 -6.41 -14.33 -12.61
C ALA A 264 -4.97 -13.92 -12.25
N ALA A 265 -4.63 -13.81 -10.97
CA ALA A 265 -3.27 -13.52 -10.53
C ALA A 265 -2.31 -14.66 -10.89
N TRP A 266 -2.73 -15.91 -10.68
CA TRP A 266 -1.95 -17.08 -11.06
C TRP A 266 -1.71 -17.15 -12.58
N LEU A 267 -2.74 -17.01 -13.39
CA LEU A 267 -2.61 -16.98 -14.86
C LEU A 267 -1.71 -15.85 -15.34
N ARG A 268 -1.78 -14.68 -14.71
CA ARG A 268 -0.91 -13.53 -15.05
C ARG A 268 0.55 -13.82 -14.70
N THR A 269 0.80 -14.40 -13.52
CA THR A 269 2.17 -14.79 -13.13
C THR A 269 2.71 -15.83 -14.10
N LEU A 270 1.90 -16.84 -14.44
CA LEU A 270 2.26 -17.86 -15.43
C LEU A 270 2.57 -17.23 -16.80
N ALA A 271 1.74 -16.31 -17.28
CA ALA A 271 1.96 -15.60 -18.54
C ALA A 271 3.25 -14.77 -18.54
N LEU A 272 3.55 -14.09 -17.41
CA LEU A 272 4.77 -13.30 -17.26
C LEU A 272 6.02 -14.19 -17.28
N VAL A 273 5.96 -15.32 -16.57
CA VAL A 273 7.09 -16.27 -16.47
C VAL A 273 7.31 -17.00 -17.79
N LEU A 274 6.25 -17.40 -18.50
CA LEU A 274 6.34 -17.99 -19.84
C LEU A 274 6.84 -16.97 -20.88
N GLY A 275 6.45 -15.70 -20.75
CA GLY A 275 6.97 -14.61 -21.59
C GLY A 275 8.46 -14.38 -21.40
N ALA A 276 9.02 -14.74 -20.25
CA ALA A 276 10.46 -14.74 -19.97
C ALA A 276 11.19 -16.00 -20.49
N ARG A 277 10.54 -16.85 -21.32
CA ARG A 277 11.08 -18.08 -21.93
C ARG A 277 11.54 -19.16 -20.95
N LEU A 278 10.98 -19.19 -19.74
CA LEU A 278 11.24 -20.26 -18.78
C LEU A 278 10.44 -21.55 -19.15
N PRO A 279 10.96 -22.74 -18.80
CA PRO A 279 10.26 -24.01 -18.98
C PRO A 279 8.92 -24.00 -18.22
N LEU A 280 7.90 -24.65 -18.79
CA LEU A 280 6.52 -24.67 -18.24
C LEU A 280 6.48 -25.20 -16.79
N THR A 281 7.29 -26.21 -16.47
CA THR A 281 7.36 -26.80 -15.13
C THR A 281 7.83 -25.79 -14.07
N GLU A 282 8.88 -25.04 -14.34
CA GLU A 282 9.36 -24.01 -13.42
C GLU A 282 8.41 -22.82 -13.34
N ALA A 283 7.75 -22.49 -14.45
CA ALA A 283 6.73 -21.45 -14.49
C ALA A 283 5.52 -21.80 -13.60
N MET A 284 5.10 -23.06 -13.61
CA MET A 284 4.00 -23.54 -12.77
C MET A 284 4.36 -23.52 -11.29
N ASP A 285 5.54 -23.98 -10.90
CA ASP A 285 6.00 -23.96 -9.51
C ASP A 285 6.08 -22.54 -8.95
N GLN A 286 6.57 -21.59 -9.74
CA GLN A 286 6.64 -20.19 -9.33
C GLN A 286 5.26 -19.52 -9.30
N ALA A 287 4.36 -19.86 -10.23
CA ALA A 287 3.00 -19.40 -10.22
C ALA A 287 2.21 -19.97 -9.02
N ALA A 288 2.48 -21.22 -8.61
CA ALA A 288 1.88 -21.81 -7.40
C ALA A 288 2.27 -21.05 -6.13
N GLY A 289 3.50 -20.55 -6.04
CA GLY A 289 3.95 -19.68 -4.95
C GLY A 289 3.22 -18.32 -4.86
N ALA A 290 2.53 -17.91 -5.92
CA ALA A 290 1.72 -16.69 -5.94
C ALA A 290 0.33 -16.88 -5.30
N LEU A 291 -0.13 -18.12 -5.11
CA LEU A 291 -1.42 -18.42 -4.52
C LEU A 291 -1.38 -18.18 -3.00
N ARG A 292 -2.34 -17.41 -2.48
CA ARG A 292 -2.42 -17.10 -1.05
C ARG A 292 -3.20 -18.13 -0.25
N VAL A 293 -3.99 -18.94 -0.90
CA VAL A 293 -4.82 -19.98 -0.28
C VAL A 293 -4.10 -21.31 -0.42
N ALA A 294 -3.71 -21.90 0.70
CA ALA A 294 -2.95 -23.15 0.74
C ALA A 294 -3.65 -24.31 -0.01
N ASP A 295 -4.98 -24.31 -0.02
CA ASP A 295 -5.79 -25.33 -0.71
C ASP A 295 -5.67 -25.25 -2.25
N HIS A 296 -5.39 -24.06 -2.79
CA HIS A 296 -5.18 -23.86 -4.22
C HIS A 296 -3.73 -24.11 -4.64
N ALA A 297 -2.77 -23.87 -3.74
CA ALA A 297 -1.36 -24.14 -3.99
C ALA A 297 -1.05 -25.66 -4.11
N ALA A 298 -1.85 -26.49 -3.43
CA ALA A 298 -1.72 -27.95 -3.51
C ALA A 298 -2.36 -28.58 -4.76
N ALA A 299 -3.22 -27.83 -5.46
CA ALA A 299 -3.95 -28.27 -6.65
C ALA A 299 -3.36 -27.75 -7.97
N ALA A 300 -2.37 -26.83 -7.90
CA ALA A 300 -1.66 -26.26 -9.05
C ALA A 300 -0.30 -26.95 -9.29
#